data_83855bb670aa5d64a0e18eaecc997375
#
_entry.id   83855bb670aa5d64a0e18eaecc997375
#
_cell.length_a   1.000
_cell.length_b   1.000
_cell.length_c   1.000
_cell.angle_alpha   90.00
_cell.angle_beta   90.00
_cell.angle_gamma   90.00
#
_symmetry.space_group_name_H-M   'P 1'
#
loop_
_entity.id
_entity.type
_entity.pdbx_description
1 polymer ?
#
loop_
_entity_poly.entity_id
_entity_poly.type
_entity_poly.pdbx_seq_one_letter_code
_entity_poly.pdbx_strand_id
1 'polypeptide(L)'
;EKDLFDVEYWSLEQAKIKKPKKLLEGNVVVITGSTGTIGFETYKMFKSYGAEVVLLDYNLERLKEVQSKTNDLCIHCDVTNKKSVKSAFKQICEKFGGIDILISNAGVAPSGSIGEVSDDVLRKSFEVNFFSHQNCASEAVKIMKKQNINGCLLFNISKQSVNPGKNFGPYGLPKSALLSLCKQYAVDYGSYGIRSNGVNADRIRSGLMNDKMIKTRAKARSVTADDYMKGNLLLNEV
;
A
#
# COMPACT_ATOMS: atom_id res chain seq x y z
N GLU A 1 -44.64 -3.89 -36.18
CA GLU A 1 -43.73 -5.07 -36.06
C GLU A 1 -42.31 -4.53 -36.16
N LYS A 2 -41.50 -4.70 -35.11
CA LYS A 2 -40.06 -4.45 -35.23
C LYS A 2 -39.47 -5.53 -36.11
N ASP A 3 -38.79 -5.11 -37.16
CA ASP A 3 -38.10 -6.02 -38.05
C ASP A 3 -37.05 -6.81 -37.23
N LEU A 4 -37.03 -8.14 -37.43
CA LEU A 4 -36.07 -9.03 -36.78
C LEU A 4 -34.63 -8.58 -37.04
N PHE A 5 -34.38 -8.03 -38.22
CA PHE A 5 -33.12 -7.46 -38.66
C PHE A 5 -32.70 -6.28 -37.78
N ASP A 6 -33.61 -5.37 -37.41
CA ASP A 6 -33.31 -4.23 -36.53
C ASP A 6 -32.93 -4.70 -35.13
N VAL A 7 -33.57 -5.74 -34.61
CA VAL A 7 -33.27 -6.29 -33.29
C VAL A 7 -31.89 -6.96 -33.26
N GLU A 8 -31.56 -7.73 -34.27
CA GLU A 8 -30.25 -8.39 -34.41
C GLU A 8 -29.14 -7.37 -34.68
N TYR A 9 -29.38 -6.40 -35.59
CA TYR A 9 -28.43 -5.34 -35.89
C TYR A 9 -28.07 -4.51 -34.65
N TRP A 10 -29.07 -4.04 -33.90
CA TRP A 10 -28.84 -3.28 -32.67
C TRP A 10 -28.17 -4.11 -31.59
N SER A 11 -28.48 -5.38 -31.47
CA SER A 11 -27.80 -6.28 -30.51
C SER A 11 -26.31 -6.45 -30.87
N LEU A 12 -26.00 -6.59 -32.17
CA LEU A 12 -24.62 -6.67 -32.65
C LEU A 12 -23.88 -5.35 -32.52
N GLU A 13 -24.52 -4.20 -32.79
CA GLU A 13 -23.91 -2.89 -32.63
C GLU A 13 -23.67 -2.57 -31.15
N GLN A 14 -24.61 -2.90 -30.27
CA GLN A 14 -24.38 -2.75 -28.82
C GLN A 14 -23.25 -3.66 -28.29
N ALA A 15 -23.10 -4.86 -28.85
CA ALA A 15 -21.99 -5.75 -28.53
C ALA A 15 -20.64 -5.22 -29.03
N LYS A 16 -20.64 -4.44 -30.13
CA LYS A 16 -19.44 -3.76 -30.66
C LYS A 16 -19.04 -2.51 -29.86
N ILE A 17 -19.99 -1.87 -29.15
CA ILE A 17 -19.69 -0.74 -28.27
C ILE A 17 -18.92 -1.28 -27.06
N LYS A 18 -17.61 -1.43 -27.22
CA LYS A 18 -16.72 -1.72 -26.10
C LYS A 18 -16.83 -0.56 -25.13
N LYS A 19 -17.38 -0.81 -23.95
CA LYS A 19 -17.26 0.15 -22.84
C LYS A 19 -15.79 0.55 -22.73
N PRO A 20 -15.47 1.84 -22.62
CA PRO A 20 -14.07 2.26 -22.48
C PRO A 20 -13.45 1.48 -21.31
N LYS A 21 -12.34 0.80 -21.57
CA LYS A 21 -11.63 0.07 -20.52
C LYS A 21 -11.26 1.04 -19.42
N LYS A 22 -11.48 0.64 -18.18
CA LYS A 22 -10.96 1.40 -17.03
C LYS A 22 -9.43 1.34 -17.04
N LEU A 23 -8.80 2.38 -16.46
CA LEU A 23 -7.35 2.57 -16.51
C LEU A 23 -6.53 1.34 -16.06
N LEU A 24 -7.02 0.62 -15.05
CA LEU A 24 -6.36 -0.53 -14.45
C LEU A 24 -7.13 -1.84 -14.64
N GLU A 25 -8.04 -1.88 -15.61
CA GLU A 25 -8.79 -3.10 -15.90
C GLU A 25 -7.84 -4.22 -16.34
N GLY A 26 -7.93 -5.37 -15.65
CA GLY A 26 -7.06 -6.52 -15.83
C GLY A 26 -5.77 -6.49 -15.03
N ASN A 27 -5.47 -5.41 -14.29
CA ASN A 27 -4.31 -5.40 -13.41
C ASN A 27 -4.63 -6.00 -12.04
N VAL A 28 -3.74 -6.82 -11.52
CA VAL A 28 -3.79 -7.40 -10.18
C VAL A 28 -2.97 -6.55 -9.23
N VAL A 29 -3.63 -5.96 -8.23
CA VAL A 29 -3.04 -5.05 -7.24
C VAL A 29 -3.07 -5.69 -5.86
N VAL A 30 -1.92 -5.84 -5.22
CA VAL A 30 -1.80 -6.38 -3.88
C VAL A 30 -1.51 -5.26 -2.89
N ILE A 31 -2.30 -5.13 -1.83
CA ILE A 31 -2.16 -4.08 -0.81
C ILE A 31 -1.90 -4.71 0.55
N THR A 32 -0.78 -4.37 1.20
CA THR A 32 -0.47 -4.79 2.57
C THR A 32 -0.96 -3.75 3.60
N GLY A 33 -1.40 -4.21 4.79
CA GLY A 33 -2.03 -3.32 5.77
C GLY A 33 -3.32 -2.70 5.23
N SER A 34 -4.04 -3.48 4.47
CA SER A 34 -5.17 -3.07 3.63
C SER A 34 -6.42 -2.68 4.41
N THR A 35 -6.56 -3.15 5.64
CA THR A 35 -7.70 -2.80 6.52
C THR A 35 -7.45 -1.52 7.34
N GLY A 36 -6.23 -0.98 7.30
CA GLY A 36 -5.93 0.34 7.85
C GLY A 36 -6.49 1.47 6.98
N THR A 37 -6.61 2.68 7.54
CA THR A 37 -7.23 3.82 6.85
C THR A 37 -6.63 4.07 5.46
N ILE A 38 -5.30 4.21 5.37
CA ILE A 38 -4.62 4.47 4.09
C ILE A 38 -4.78 3.29 3.13
N GLY A 39 -4.58 2.06 3.62
CA GLY A 39 -4.71 0.86 2.79
C GLY A 39 -6.12 0.69 2.22
N PHE A 40 -7.15 0.96 3.03
CA PHE A 40 -8.54 0.83 2.61
C PHE A 40 -8.98 1.92 1.64
N GLU A 41 -8.56 3.17 1.82
CA GLU A 41 -8.80 4.23 0.83
C GLU A 41 -8.07 3.94 -0.49
N THR A 42 -6.84 3.43 -0.41
CA THR A 42 -6.08 2.97 -1.57
C THR A 42 -6.83 1.84 -2.30
N TYR A 43 -7.35 0.86 -1.57
CA TYR A 43 -8.19 -0.19 -2.13
C TYR A 43 -9.37 0.37 -2.93
N LYS A 44 -10.16 1.28 -2.33
CA LYS A 44 -11.32 1.89 -3.00
C LYS A 44 -10.93 2.61 -4.29
N MET A 45 -9.81 3.32 -4.28
CA MET A 45 -9.31 4.03 -5.45
C MET A 45 -8.94 3.05 -6.57
N PHE A 46 -8.16 2.02 -6.30
CA PHE A 46 -7.77 1.03 -7.30
C PHE A 46 -8.99 0.27 -7.88
N LYS A 47 -9.96 -0.08 -7.05
CA LYS A 47 -11.23 -0.67 -7.52
C LYS A 47 -12.01 0.27 -8.44
N SER A 48 -12.04 1.57 -8.14
CA SER A 48 -12.72 2.54 -9.01
C SER A 48 -12.09 2.62 -10.41
N TYR A 49 -10.78 2.39 -10.51
CA TYR A 49 -10.05 2.29 -11.78
C TYR A 49 -10.14 0.90 -12.44
N GLY A 50 -10.86 -0.04 -11.86
CA GLY A 50 -11.15 -1.35 -12.46
C GLY A 50 -10.12 -2.43 -12.17
N ALA A 51 -9.21 -2.23 -11.23
CA ALA A 51 -8.24 -3.25 -10.84
C ALA A 51 -8.89 -4.43 -10.09
N GLU A 52 -8.30 -5.61 -10.22
CA GLU A 52 -8.49 -6.73 -9.32
C GLU A 52 -7.61 -6.50 -8.09
N VAL A 53 -8.22 -6.29 -6.92
CA VAL A 53 -7.47 -5.92 -5.71
C VAL A 53 -7.46 -7.05 -4.70
N VAL A 54 -6.28 -7.39 -4.21
CA VAL A 54 -6.07 -8.35 -3.13
C VAL A 54 -5.69 -7.61 -1.85
N LEU A 55 -6.41 -7.88 -0.78
CA LEU A 55 -6.22 -7.27 0.51
C LEU A 55 -5.44 -8.21 1.44
N LEU A 56 -4.24 -7.80 1.82
CA LEU A 56 -3.41 -8.49 2.81
C LEU A 56 -3.39 -7.70 4.12
N ASP A 57 -3.75 -8.36 5.22
CA ASP A 57 -3.66 -7.75 6.54
C ASP A 57 -3.41 -8.80 7.62
N TYR A 58 -2.85 -8.35 8.74
CA TYR A 58 -2.67 -9.17 9.94
C TYR A 58 -3.97 -9.27 10.75
N ASN A 59 -4.87 -8.28 10.65
CA ASN A 59 -6.12 -8.24 11.41
C ASN A 59 -7.21 -9.06 10.72
N LEU A 60 -7.35 -10.31 11.15
CA LEU A 60 -8.31 -11.26 10.59
C LEU A 60 -9.77 -10.80 10.74
N GLU A 61 -10.14 -10.15 11.84
CA GLU A 61 -11.52 -9.70 12.07
C GLU A 61 -11.90 -8.60 11.07
N ARG A 62 -11.04 -7.60 10.91
CA ARG A 62 -11.25 -6.54 9.91
C ARG A 62 -11.24 -7.07 8.49
N LEU A 63 -10.40 -8.04 8.18
CA LEU A 63 -10.41 -8.69 6.87
C LEU A 63 -11.74 -9.38 6.59
N LYS A 64 -12.29 -10.11 7.56
CA LYS A 64 -13.62 -10.75 7.45
C LYS A 64 -14.74 -9.71 7.26
N GLU A 65 -14.66 -8.59 7.96
CA GLU A 65 -15.62 -7.49 7.81
C GLU A 65 -15.55 -6.89 6.39
N VAL A 66 -14.37 -6.68 5.84
CA VAL A 66 -14.20 -6.19 4.47
C VAL A 66 -14.69 -7.23 3.48
N GLN A 67 -14.31 -8.48 3.65
CA GLN A 67 -14.69 -9.59 2.78
C GLN A 67 -16.21 -9.79 2.70
N SER A 68 -16.93 -9.59 3.82
CA SER A 68 -18.39 -9.69 3.83
C SER A 68 -19.09 -8.58 3.03
N LYS A 69 -18.42 -7.46 2.80
CA LYS A 69 -18.94 -6.29 2.07
C LYS A 69 -18.45 -6.23 0.61
N THR A 70 -17.44 -7.03 0.28
CA THR A 70 -16.82 -7.05 -1.04
C THR A 70 -16.60 -8.51 -1.47
N ASN A 71 -16.57 -8.78 -2.75
CA ASN A 71 -16.22 -10.11 -3.28
C ASN A 71 -14.71 -10.24 -3.56
N ASP A 72 -13.90 -9.31 -3.06
CA ASP A 72 -12.47 -9.29 -3.31
C ASP A 72 -11.70 -10.30 -2.47
N LEU A 73 -10.54 -10.72 -2.95
CA LEU A 73 -9.70 -11.66 -2.23
C LEU A 73 -9.06 -10.99 -1.01
N CYS A 74 -9.43 -11.46 0.17
CA CYS A 74 -8.85 -11.05 1.45
C CYS A 74 -8.02 -12.22 2.02
N ILE A 75 -6.73 -11.99 2.31
CA ILE A 75 -5.84 -13.01 2.83
C ILE A 75 -5.21 -12.53 4.14
N HIS A 76 -5.37 -13.33 5.20
CA HIS A 76 -4.65 -13.10 6.44
C HIS A 76 -3.16 -13.31 6.21
N CYS A 77 -2.36 -12.27 6.43
CA CYS A 77 -0.93 -12.28 6.18
C CYS A 77 -0.17 -11.47 7.23
N ASP A 78 0.70 -12.15 7.95
CA ASP A 78 1.74 -11.50 8.74
C ASP A 78 2.94 -11.20 7.82
N VAL A 79 3.08 -9.93 7.44
CA VAL A 79 4.13 -9.47 6.53
C VAL A 79 5.54 -9.57 7.12
N THR A 80 5.68 -9.71 8.45
CA THR A 80 6.97 -9.94 9.11
C THR A 80 7.42 -11.40 8.97
N ASN A 81 6.49 -12.31 8.69
CA ASN A 81 6.75 -13.74 8.54
C ASN A 81 6.89 -14.12 7.06
N LYS A 82 8.11 -14.46 6.63
CA LYS A 82 8.40 -14.86 5.24
C LYS A 82 7.55 -16.03 4.74
N LYS A 83 7.22 -16.99 5.59
CA LYS A 83 6.38 -18.14 5.20
C LYS A 83 4.94 -17.70 4.96
N SER A 84 4.41 -16.81 5.80
CA SER A 84 3.09 -16.21 5.63
C SER A 84 3.00 -15.43 4.32
N VAL A 85 3.99 -14.56 4.03
CA VAL A 85 4.09 -13.81 2.78
C VAL A 85 4.12 -14.75 1.58
N LYS A 86 5.02 -15.74 1.58
CA LYS A 86 5.13 -16.71 0.48
C LYS A 86 3.80 -17.46 0.23
N SER A 87 3.11 -17.86 1.29
CA SER A 87 1.80 -18.53 1.19
C SER A 87 0.73 -17.62 0.60
N ALA A 88 0.68 -16.34 1.04
CA ALA A 88 -0.27 -15.37 0.52
C ALA A 88 -0.04 -15.11 -0.98
N PHE A 89 1.22 -14.89 -1.38
CA PHE A 89 1.56 -14.65 -2.79
C PHE A 89 1.29 -15.87 -3.68
N LYS A 90 1.48 -17.09 -3.15
CA LYS A 90 1.08 -18.30 -3.85
C LYS A 90 -0.42 -18.34 -4.12
N GLN A 91 -1.27 -18.08 -3.12
CA GLN A 91 -2.73 -18.01 -3.29
C GLN A 91 -3.17 -16.97 -4.33
N ILE A 92 -2.48 -15.82 -4.36
CA ILE A 92 -2.74 -14.77 -5.37
C ILE A 92 -2.45 -15.29 -6.78
N CYS A 93 -1.30 -15.94 -6.97
CA CYS A 93 -0.94 -16.50 -8.26
C CYS A 93 -1.88 -17.64 -8.69
N GLU A 94 -2.35 -18.48 -7.75
CA GLU A 94 -3.33 -19.52 -8.03
C GLU A 94 -4.67 -18.96 -8.50
N LYS A 95 -5.08 -17.79 -7.98
CA LYS A 95 -6.36 -17.16 -8.34
C LYS A 95 -6.28 -16.28 -9.59
N PHE A 96 -5.22 -15.49 -9.74
CA PHE A 96 -5.12 -14.45 -10.77
C PHE A 96 -4.01 -14.69 -11.80
N GLY A 97 -3.19 -15.71 -11.62
CA GLY A 97 -2.05 -15.99 -12.49
C GLY A 97 -0.80 -15.18 -12.21
N GLY A 98 -0.91 -14.06 -11.51
CA GLY A 98 0.23 -13.18 -11.24
C GLY A 98 -0.10 -11.92 -10.47
N ILE A 99 0.83 -10.94 -10.52
CA ILE A 99 0.75 -9.66 -9.81
C ILE A 99 1.32 -8.56 -10.71
N ASP A 100 0.62 -7.45 -10.87
CA ASP A 100 1.09 -6.29 -11.62
C ASP A 100 1.60 -5.16 -10.73
N ILE A 101 0.94 -4.95 -9.58
CA ILE A 101 1.24 -3.85 -8.66
C ILE A 101 1.27 -4.35 -7.23
N LEU A 102 2.35 -4.05 -6.51
CA LEU A 102 2.43 -4.19 -5.05
C LEU A 102 2.37 -2.82 -4.38
N ILE A 103 1.38 -2.60 -3.53
CA ILE A 103 1.30 -1.47 -2.61
C ILE A 103 1.77 -1.94 -1.23
N SER A 104 3.02 -1.68 -0.92
CA SER A 104 3.64 -2.04 0.35
C SER A 104 3.39 -0.94 1.39
N ASN A 105 2.30 -1.11 2.16
CA ASN A 105 1.74 -0.06 3.03
C ASN A 105 1.72 -0.43 4.52
N ALA A 106 1.80 -1.70 4.89
CA ALA A 106 1.78 -2.12 6.29
C ALA A 106 2.85 -1.39 7.13
N GLY A 107 2.50 -0.95 8.33
CA GLY A 107 3.43 -0.21 9.18
C GLY A 107 2.89 0.12 10.55
N VAL A 108 3.79 0.46 11.47
CA VAL A 108 3.51 0.95 12.82
C VAL A 108 4.34 2.21 13.08
N ALA A 109 3.91 3.08 13.99
CA ALA A 109 4.60 4.33 14.27
C ALA A 109 5.01 4.44 15.75
N PRO A 110 5.99 3.65 16.22
CA PRO A 110 6.52 3.80 17.56
C PRO A 110 7.23 5.14 17.72
N SER A 111 7.19 5.69 18.92
CA SER A 111 7.86 6.94 19.28
C SER A 111 8.74 6.72 20.51
N GLY A 112 9.77 7.55 20.64
CA GLY A 112 10.70 7.54 21.76
C GLY A 112 12.00 8.26 21.38
N SER A 113 12.73 8.74 22.39
CA SER A 113 14.08 9.25 22.23
C SER A 113 15.00 8.08 21.84
N ILE A 114 15.79 8.26 20.79
CA ILE A 114 16.57 7.12 20.23
C ILE A 114 17.62 6.58 21.20
N GLY A 115 18.13 7.39 22.10
CA GLY A 115 19.06 6.96 23.12
C GLY A 115 18.42 6.29 24.34
N GLU A 116 17.09 6.32 24.46
CA GLU A 116 16.34 5.82 25.63
C GLU A 116 15.35 4.69 25.26
N VAL A 117 15.00 4.57 23.98
CA VAL A 117 14.08 3.54 23.52
C VAL A 117 14.72 2.15 23.68
N SER A 118 13.93 1.17 24.12
CA SER A 118 14.43 -0.19 24.27
C SER A 118 14.76 -0.83 22.91
N ASP A 119 15.73 -1.72 22.92
CA ASP A 119 16.13 -2.53 21.77
C ASP A 119 14.95 -3.25 21.13
N ASP A 120 14.03 -3.80 21.93
CA ASP A 120 12.86 -4.52 21.45
C ASP A 120 11.93 -3.63 20.61
N VAL A 121 11.69 -2.40 21.06
CA VAL A 121 10.86 -1.44 20.30
C VAL A 121 11.53 -1.09 18.98
N LEU A 122 12.84 -0.85 18.99
CA LEU A 122 13.59 -0.52 17.78
C LEU A 122 13.61 -1.71 16.80
N ARG A 123 13.96 -2.91 17.27
CA ARG A 123 13.98 -4.13 16.45
C ARG A 123 12.61 -4.44 15.85
N LYS A 124 11.55 -4.42 16.68
CA LYS A 124 10.17 -4.62 16.21
C LYS A 124 9.76 -3.59 15.17
N SER A 125 10.21 -2.35 15.31
CA SER A 125 9.96 -1.32 14.31
C SER A 125 10.66 -1.62 12.99
N PHE A 126 11.89 -2.09 12.99
CA PHE A 126 12.59 -2.54 11.79
C PHE A 126 11.90 -3.74 11.15
N GLU A 127 11.44 -4.72 11.93
CA GLU A 127 10.69 -5.87 11.41
C GLU A 127 9.44 -5.42 10.63
N VAL A 128 8.66 -4.51 11.20
CA VAL A 128 7.38 -4.09 10.58
C VAL A 128 7.58 -3.01 9.52
N ASN A 129 8.49 -2.03 9.71
CA ASN A 129 8.61 -0.88 8.82
C ASN A 129 9.72 -1.00 7.76
N PHE A 130 10.51 -2.09 7.78
CA PHE A 130 11.55 -2.34 6.80
C PHE A 130 11.53 -3.79 6.29
N PHE A 131 11.76 -4.78 7.15
CA PHE A 131 11.87 -6.18 6.70
C PHE A 131 10.58 -6.73 6.11
N SER A 132 9.42 -6.30 6.61
CA SER A 132 8.13 -6.67 6.03
C SER A 132 7.97 -6.20 4.59
N HIS A 133 8.40 -4.97 4.30
CA HIS A 133 8.40 -4.41 2.95
C HIS A 133 9.36 -5.19 2.03
N GLN A 134 10.55 -5.52 2.53
CA GLN A 134 11.51 -6.36 1.82
C GLN A 134 10.94 -7.77 1.54
N ASN A 135 10.27 -8.40 2.51
CA ASN A 135 9.66 -9.71 2.34
C ASN A 135 8.64 -9.70 1.18
N CYS A 136 7.71 -8.72 1.21
CA CYS A 136 6.67 -8.61 0.19
C CYS A 136 7.25 -8.23 -1.19
N ALA A 137 8.16 -7.25 -1.26
CA ALA A 137 8.76 -6.83 -2.51
C ALA A 137 9.60 -7.93 -3.17
N SER A 138 10.34 -8.71 -2.37
CA SER A 138 11.13 -9.84 -2.87
C SER A 138 10.24 -10.92 -3.51
N GLU A 139 9.11 -11.27 -2.92
CA GLU A 139 8.18 -12.24 -3.52
C GLU A 139 7.48 -11.65 -4.76
N ALA A 140 7.04 -10.39 -4.72
CA ALA A 140 6.43 -9.73 -5.87
C ALA A 140 7.38 -9.71 -7.08
N VAL A 141 8.63 -9.31 -6.90
CA VAL A 141 9.63 -9.25 -7.98
C VAL A 141 9.91 -10.63 -8.59
N LYS A 142 9.96 -11.69 -7.78
CA LYS A 142 10.13 -13.05 -8.29
C LYS A 142 9.00 -13.45 -9.24
N ILE A 143 7.77 -13.04 -8.91
CA ILE A 143 6.59 -13.31 -9.73
C ILE A 143 6.63 -12.43 -10.98
N MET A 144 6.79 -11.11 -10.85
CA MET A 144 6.84 -10.16 -11.96
C MET A 144 7.92 -10.52 -12.99
N LYS A 145 9.10 -10.95 -12.53
CA LYS A 145 10.17 -11.44 -13.44
C LYS A 145 9.76 -12.68 -14.23
N LYS A 146 9.06 -13.63 -13.59
CA LYS A 146 8.57 -14.85 -14.28
C LYS A 146 7.46 -14.52 -15.30
N GLN A 147 6.63 -13.52 -15.00
CA GLN A 147 5.60 -13.06 -15.92
C GLN A 147 6.19 -12.41 -17.17
N ASN A 148 7.40 -11.88 -17.09
CA ASN A 148 8.11 -11.18 -18.16
C ASN A 148 7.28 -10.03 -18.77
N ILE A 149 6.48 -9.38 -17.94
CA ILE A 149 5.70 -8.18 -18.23
C ILE A 149 6.10 -7.09 -17.24
N ASN A 150 5.75 -5.86 -17.52
CA ASN A 150 6.04 -4.74 -16.63
C ASN A 150 5.43 -4.95 -15.25
N GLY A 151 6.09 -4.44 -14.21
CA GLY A 151 5.59 -4.47 -12.83
C GLY A 151 5.75 -3.13 -12.12
N CYS A 152 5.08 -2.98 -10.98
CA CYS A 152 5.20 -1.77 -10.16
C CYS A 152 5.24 -2.11 -8.66
N LEU A 153 6.26 -1.61 -7.98
CA LEU A 153 6.35 -1.58 -6.52
C LEU A 153 6.08 -0.15 -6.06
N LEU A 154 5.14 0.04 -5.15
CA LEU A 154 4.89 1.32 -4.49
C LEU A 154 5.00 1.15 -2.98
N PHE A 155 5.94 1.89 -2.38
CA PHE A 155 6.20 1.86 -0.94
C PHE A 155 5.58 3.07 -0.24
N ASN A 156 4.82 2.84 0.82
CA ASN A 156 4.38 3.89 1.72
C ASN A 156 5.54 4.23 2.67
N ILE A 157 6.34 5.22 2.30
CA ILE A 157 7.51 5.66 3.06
C ILE A 157 7.04 6.62 4.18
N SER A 158 7.65 7.74 4.34
CA SER A 158 7.23 8.81 5.24
C SER A 158 8.18 9.98 5.09
N LYS A 159 7.73 11.19 5.35
CA LYS A 159 8.63 12.34 5.45
C LYS A 159 9.73 12.14 6.52
N GLN A 160 9.48 11.29 7.53
CA GLN A 160 10.48 10.96 8.56
C GLN A 160 11.73 10.26 8.00
N SER A 161 11.65 9.75 6.78
CA SER A 161 12.78 9.15 6.07
C SER A 161 13.84 10.19 5.62
N VAL A 162 13.44 11.44 5.42
CA VAL A 162 14.30 12.53 4.96
C VAL A 162 14.39 13.70 5.93
N ASN A 163 13.36 13.89 6.75
CA ASN A 163 13.31 14.99 7.71
C ASN A 163 12.85 14.44 9.08
N PRO A 164 13.78 13.99 9.93
CA PRO A 164 13.47 13.35 11.20
C PRO A 164 12.83 14.33 12.17
N GLY A 165 11.79 13.88 12.86
CA GLY A 165 11.15 14.61 13.94
C GLY A 165 11.69 14.18 15.31
N LYS A 166 11.64 15.08 16.31
CA LYS A 166 12.00 14.76 17.70
C LYS A 166 11.18 13.54 18.20
N ASN A 167 11.84 12.60 18.85
CA ASN A 167 11.26 11.36 19.39
C ASN A 167 10.64 10.42 18.33
N PHE A 168 11.08 10.52 17.09
CA PHE A 168 10.64 9.64 15.99
C PHE A 168 11.73 8.72 15.46
N GLY A 169 12.88 8.63 16.12
CA GLY A 169 13.97 7.75 15.70
C GLY A 169 13.52 6.30 15.45
N PRO A 170 12.77 5.66 16.36
CA PRO A 170 12.34 4.27 16.16
C PRO A 170 11.48 4.06 14.91
N TYR A 171 10.74 5.07 14.45
CA TYR A 171 9.96 5.03 13.22
C TYR A 171 10.75 5.54 12.01
N GLY A 172 11.47 6.64 12.16
CA GLY A 172 12.17 7.32 11.07
C GLY A 172 13.32 6.49 10.48
N LEU A 173 14.10 5.83 11.33
CA LEU A 173 15.25 5.02 10.89
C LEU A 173 14.86 3.89 9.92
N PRO A 174 13.90 2.99 10.24
CA PRO A 174 13.48 1.98 9.29
C PRO A 174 12.80 2.58 8.04
N LYS A 175 12.13 3.74 8.12
CA LYS A 175 11.58 4.42 6.94
C LYS A 175 12.68 5.04 6.07
N SER A 176 13.81 5.49 6.63
CA SER A 176 14.99 5.90 5.85
C SER A 176 15.62 4.71 5.13
N ALA A 177 15.74 3.58 5.82
CA ALA A 177 16.17 2.33 5.20
C ALA A 177 15.21 1.89 4.08
N LEU A 178 13.90 2.03 4.27
CA LEU A 178 12.89 1.72 3.27
C LEU A 178 12.99 2.63 2.04
N LEU A 179 13.29 3.93 2.22
CA LEU A 179 13.56 4.83 1.09
C LEU A 179 14.76 4.36 0.26
N SER A 180 15.83 3.94 0.92
CA SER A 180 17.00 3.37 0.25
C SER A 180 16.67 2.07 -0.47
N LEU A 181 15.89 1.19 0.17
CA LEU A 181 15.41 -0.05 -0.42
C LEU A 181 14.59 0.20 -1.70
N CYS A 182 13.67 1.17 -1.66
CA CYS A 182 12.87 1.57 -2.82
C CYS A 182 13.76 1.96 -4.01
N LYS A 183 14.79 2.77 -3.78
CA LYS A 183 15.77 3.16 -4.81
C LYS A 183 16.55 1.96 -5.32
N GLN A 184 16.97 1.05 -4.44
CA GLN A 184 17.72 -0.15 -4.83
C GLN A 184 16.88 -1.05 -5.73
N TYR A 185 15.60 -1.26 -5.43
CA TYR A 185 14.70 -2.02 -6.30
C TYR A 185 14.54 -1.37 -7.69
N ALA A 186 14.51 -0.05 -7.76
CA ALA A 186 14.45 0.65 -9.07
C ALA A 186 15.69 0.40 -9.92
N VAL A 187 16.89 0.41 -9.30
CA VAL A 187 18.17 0.16 -9.97
C VAL A 187 18.30 -1.30 -10.40
N ASP A 188 18.02 -2.23 -9.48
CA ASP A 188 18.25 -3.67 -9.71
C ASP A 188 17.26 -4.27 -10.71
N TYR A 189 16.04 -3.73 -10.79
CA TYR A 189 14.96 -4.36 -11.56
C TYR A 189 14.37 -3.50 -12.68
N GLY A 190 14.88 -2.30 -12.88
CA GLY A 190 14.46 -1.43 -13.98
C GLY A 190 14.62 -2.06 -15.36
N SER A 191 15.68 -2.84 -15.58
CA SER A 191 15.92 -3.57 -16.83
C SER A 191 14.89 -4.68 -17.11
N TYR A 192 14.15 -5.13 -16.10
CA TYR A 192 13.03 -6.06 -16.24
C TYR A 192 11.67 -5.36 -16.41
N GLY A 193 11.65 -4.03 -16.62
CA GLY A 193 10.41 -3.26 -16.70
C GLY A 193 9.69 -3.09 -15.35
N ILE A 194 10.34 -3.42 -14.23
CA ILE A 194 9.76 -3.28 -12.90
C ILE A 194 10.12 -1.92 -12.32
N ARG A 195 9.11 -1.08 -12.14
CA ARG A 195 9.26 0.25 -11.55
C ARG A 195 9.15 0.17 -10.03
N SER A 196 9.97 0.91 -9.32
CA SER A 196 9.90 1.03 -7.86
C SER A 196 9.82 2.51 -7.47
N ASN A 197 8.76 2.86 -6.76
CA ASN A 197 8.48 4.23 -6.33
C ASN A 197 8.05 4.27 -4.87
N GLY A 198 8.15 5.44 -4.26
CA GLY A 198 7.73 5.64 -2.88
C GLY A 198 6.89 6.90 -2.69
N VAL A 199 5.85 6.78 -1.87
CA VAL A 199 5.07 7.93 -1.41
C VAL A 199 5.64 8.42 -0.09
N ASN A 200 6.07 9.67 -0.06
CA ASN A 200 6.65 10.29 1.13
C ASN A 200 5.56 11.04 1.92
N ALA A 201 4.69 10.27 2.57
CA ALA A 201 3.50 10.80 3.25
C ALA A 201 3.85 11.65 4.48
N ASP A 202 3.15 12.77 4.68
CA ASP A 202 3.18 13.60 5.88
C ASP A 202 1.78 13.90 6.39
N ARG A 203 1.57 13.78 7.70
CA ARG A 203 0.38 14.23 8.46
C ARG A 203 -0.98 13.78 7.91
N ILE A 204 -1.06 12.56 7.40
CA ILE A 204 -2.34 11.99 6.97
C ILE A 204 -3.13 11.54 8.20
N ARG A 205 -4.38 12.03 8.34
CA ARG A 205 -5.31 11.52 9.35
C ARG A 205 -5.55 10.04 9.13
N SER A 206 -5.18 9.22 10.12
CA SER A 206 -5.21 7.76 10.00
C SER A 206 -5.24 7.12 11.39
N GLY A 207 -5.29 5.79 11.45
CA GLY A 207 -5.14 5.06 12.71
C GLY A 207 -3.81 5.36 13.43
N LEU A 208 -2.76 5.65 12.66
CA LEU A 208 -1.43 6.05 13.19
C LEU A 208 -1.39 7.52 13.60
N MET A 209 -2.15 8.40 12.97
CA MET A 209 -2.24 9.83 13.28
C MET A 209 -3.67 10.21 13.63
N ASN A 210 -4.09 9.78 14.81
CA ASN A 210 -5.41 10.09 15.37
C ASN A 210 -5.44 11.45 16.08
N ASP A 211 -6.63 11.92 16.43
CA ASP A 211 -6.82 13.25 17.04
C ASP A 211 -6.06 13.43 18.36
N LYS A 212 -5.90 12.38 19.17
CA LYS A 212 -5.11 12.43 20.41
C LYS A 212 -3.64 12.72 20.07
N MET A 213 -3.09 12.05 19.09
CA MET A 213 -1.70 12.26 18.66
C MET A 213 -1.53 13.66 18.04
N ILE A 214 -2.46 14.11 17.21
CA ILE A 214 -2.44 15.45 16.61
C ILE A 214 -2.42 16.51 17.69
N LYS A 215 -3.34 16.47 18.68
CA LYS A 215 -3.40 17.40 19.81
C LYS A 215 -2.11 17.39 20.63
N THR A 216 -1.56 16.22 20.95
CA THR A 216 -0.32 16.08 21.70
C THR A 216 0.86 16.73 20.97
N ARG A 217 0.96 16.52 19.68
CA ARG A 217 2.05 17.07 18.85
C ARG A 217 1.90 18.57 18.60
N ALA A 218 0.69 19.06 18.43
CA ALA A 218 0.40 20.48 18.32
C ALA A 218 0.80 21.22 19.59
N LYS A 219 0.40 20.69 20.76
CA LYS A 219 0.78 21.23 22.08
C LYS A 219 2.31 21.27 22.26
N ALA A 220 3.01 20.20 21.88
CA ALA A 220 4.48 20.13 21.98
C ALA A 220 5.22 21.15 21.08
N ARG A 221 4.51 21.80 20.14
CA ARG A 221 5.02 22.82 19.22
C ARG A 221 4.40 24.20 19.45
N SER A 222 3.59 24.34 20.50
CA SER A 222 2.88 25.58 20.83
C SER A 222 2.03 26.14 19.66
N VAL A 223 1.41 25.23 18.90
CA VAL A 223 0.51 25.57 17.77
C VAL A 223 -0.87 24.92 17.97
N THR A 224 -1.87 25.39 17.21
CA THR A 224 -3.18 24.74 17.17
C THR A 224 -3.11 23.38 16.45
N ALA A 225 -4.10 22.50 16.64
CA ALA A 225 -4.20 21.24 15.91
C ALA A 225 -4.30 21.47 14.39
N ASP A 226 -5.03 22.51 14.00
CA ASP A 226 -5.21 22.88 12.59
C ASP A 226 -3.92 23.41 11.97
N ASP A 227 -3.22 24.32 12.66
CA ASP A 227 -1.92 24.82 12.19
C ASP A 227 -0.89 23.70 12.12
N TYR A 228 -0.92 22.76 13.10
CA TYR A 228 -0.08 21.58 13.04
C TYR A 228 -0.35 20.75 11.79
N MET A 229 -1.60 20.54 11.40
CA MET A 229 -1.97 19.76 10.21
C MET A 229 -1.69 20.51 8.91
N LYS A 230 -1.90 21.84 8.87
CA LYS A 230 -1.61 22.69 7.71
C LYS A 230 -0.13 22.90 7.44
N GLY A 231 0.71 22.86 8.46
CA GLY A 231 2.14 23.11 8.35
C GLY A 231 2.93 22.00 7.67
N ASN A 232 2.51 21.50 6.53
CA ASN A 232 3.32 20.58 5.72
C ASN A 232 4.38 21.38 4.92
N LEU A 233 5.48 20.69 4.55
CA LEU A 233 6.63 21.32 3.87
C LEU A 233 6.29 21.84 2.47
N LEU A 234 5.23 21.34 1.85
CA LEU A 234 4.86 21.68 0.48
C LEU A 234 3.71 22.67 0.41
N LEU A 235 3.14 23.11 1.55
CA LEU A 235 1.97 23.99 1.63
C LEU A 235 0.77 23.51 0.79
N ASN A 236 0.77 22.25 0.39
CA ASN A 236 -0.33 21.67 -0.35
C ASN A 236 -1.39 21.19 0.64
N GLU A 237 -2.63 21.54 0.37
CA GLU A 237 -3.78 20.95 1.06
C GLU A 237 -3.84 19.45 0.69
N VAL A 238 -3.88 18.59 1.70
CA VAL A 238 -4.06 17.15 1.55
C VAL A 238 -5.41 16.75 2.14
#